data_eca43cb325f7871b5bac40cbbc7aac9f
#
_entry.id   eca43cb325f7871b5bac40cbbc7aac9f
#
_cell.length_a   1.000
_cell.length_b   1.000
_cell.length_c   1.000
_cell.angle_alpha   90.00
_cell.angle_beta   90.00
_cell.angle_gamma   90.00
#
_symmetry.space_group_name_H-M   'P 1'
#
loop_
_entity.id
_entity.type
_entity.pdbx_description
1 polymer ?
#
loop_
_entity_poly.entity_id
_entity_poly.type
_entity_poly.pdbx_seq_one_letter_code
_entity_poly.pdbx_strand_id
1 'polypeptide(L)'
;DLVGINMEGPFISPNKVGAQNPEYVQGADAGMFRRLQKRAGGLIKLVDVAPEEPGNLDFIKECHNEVRISIAHTCTDYDTAVQAFEAGATHMTHLYNAMPGITHRAPGPIIAALEHGAEVELITDNVHIHPAMVRFTFNTFGADHVCLIADSMMACGLPDGQYSLGGQAVTVSGPRATLTEHPGTIAGSATCLYDCMKRAVLEMNVPLESAVRAASENPAKSIGIDNDYGSLAAGRYGNVILADKELNIQAVYQKGTRIV
;
A
#
# COMPACT_ATOMS: atom_id res chain seq x y z
N ASP A 1 -2.56 15.99 7.39
CA ASP A 1 -1.16 15.91 7.84
C ASP A 1 -0.38 14.93 6.98
N LEU A 2 0.81 15.30 6.51
CA LEU A 2 1.76 14.36 5.93
C LEU A 2 2.57 13.74 7.10
N VAL A 3 2.44 12.44 7.31
CA VAL A 3 3.05 11.74 8.47
C VAL A 3 4.17 10.78 8.07
N GLY A 4 4.30 10.48 6.78
CA GLY A 4 5.33 9.61 6.25
C GLY A 4 5.32 9.57 4.73
N ILE A 5 6.35 8.94 4.18
CA ILE A 5 6.55 8.68 2.76
C ILE A 5 6.77 7.18 2.62
N ASN A 6 6.02 6.53 1.73
CA ASN A 6 6.41 5.25 1.15
C ASN A 6 7.30 5.54 -0.05
N MET A 7 8.51 4.98 -0.05
CA MET A 7 9.42 5.05 -1.18
C MET A 7 9.16 3.85 -2.10
N GLU A 8 8.13 3.97 -2.94
CA GLU A 8 7.74 2.98 -3.92
C GLU A 8 8.61 3.10 -5.18
N GLY A 9 9.62 2.29 -5.25
CA GLY A 9 10.73 2.43 -6.18
C GLY A 9 11.83 3.37 -5.63
N PRO A 10 12.99 3.41 -6.31
CA PRO A 10 13.33 2.77 -7.57
C PRO A 10 13.82 1.31 -7.46
N PHE A 11 13.79 0.67 -6.29
CA PHE A 11 14.38 -0.64 -6.00
C PHE A 11 13.46 -1.83 -6.34
N ILE A 12 12.70 -1.66 -7.41
CA ILE A 12 11.67 -2.59 -7.89
C ILE A 12 12.16 -3.40 -9.10
N SER A 13 11.41 -4.43 -9.52
CA SER A 13 11.76 -5.22 -10.69
C SER A 13 11.45 -4.48 -12.00
N PRO A 14 12.38 -4.43 -12.95
CA PRO A 14 12.14 -3.87 -14.28
C PRO A 14 11.05 -4.64 -15.06
N ASN A 15 10.75 -5.87 -14.66
CA ASN A 15 9.73 -6.71 -15.27
C ASN A 15 8.34 -6.53 -14.63
N LYS A 16 8.23 -5.74 -13.56
CA LYS A 16 6.99 -5.48 -12.82
C LYS A 16 6.79 -4.00 -12.47
N VAL A 17 7.24 -3.12 -13.34
CA VAL A 17 7.18 -1.65 -13.13
C VAL A 17 5.75 -1.10 -12.97
N GLY A 18 4.72 -1.82 -13.47
CA GLY A 18 3.36 -1.30 -13.45
C GLY A 18 3.26 0.02 -14.23
N ALA A 19 2.79 1.06 -13.55
CA ALA A 19 2.70 2.42 -14.11
C ALA A 19 3.92 3.30 -13.79
N GLN A 20 4.98 2.75 -13.19
CA GLN A 20 6.20 3.51 -12.96
C GLN A 20 7.05 3.61 -14.23
N ASN A 21 7.84 4.69 -14.36
CA ASN A 21 8.74 4.84 -15.51
C ASN A 21 9.95 3.89 -15.37
N PRO A 22 10.13 2.93 -16.29
CA PRO A 22 11.21 1.94 -16.21
C PRO A 22 12.61 2.55 -16.24
N GLU A 23 12.78 3.77 -16.75
CA GLU A 23 14.07 4.47 -16.78
C GLU A 23 14.61 4.79 -15.36
N TYR A 24 13.74 4.83 -14.36
CA TYR A 24 14.12 5.16 -12.97
C TYR A 24 14.38 3.93 -12.12
N VAL A 25 14.09 2.73 -12.62
CA VAL A 25 14.34 1.48 -11.91
C VAL A 25 15.83 1.21 -11.79
N GLN A 26 16.27 0.87 -10.59
CA GLN A 26 17.67 0.54 -10.30
C GLN A 26 17.79 -0.39 -9.10
N GLY A 27 18.94 -1.05 -8.98
CA GLY A 27 19.26 -1.89 -7.82
C GLY A 27 19.28 -1.08 -6.52
N ALA A 28 18.98 -1.74 -5.42
CA ALA A 28 18.93 -1.10 -4.11
C ALA A 28 20.32 -0.60 -3.66
N ASP A 29 20.34 0.62 -3.13
CA ASP A 29 21.55 1.33 -2.66
C ASP A 29 21.23 1.99 -1.31
N ALA A 30 21.81 1.45 -0.23
CA ALA A 30 21.65 1.98 1.12
C ALA A 30 22.17 3.42 1.26
N GLY A 31 23.21 3.79 0.53
CA GLY A 31 23.72 5.16 0.49
C GLY A 31 22.72 6.12 -0.16
N MET A 32 22.07 5.70 -1.25
CA MET A 32 21.00 6.47 -1.89
C MET A 32 19.81 6.62 -0.94
N PHE A 33 19.33 5.53 -0.35
CA PHE A 33 18.25 5.58 0.64
C PHE A 33 18.55 6.58 1.75
N ARG A 34 19.73 6.49 2.38
CA ARG A 34 20.10 7.40 3.49
C ARG A 34 20.20 8.86 3.07
N ARG A 35 20.66 9.14 1.82
CA ARG A 35 20.63 10.50 1.25
C ARG A 35 19.19 11.01 1.07
N LEU A 36 18.29 10.18 0.56
CA LEU A 36 16.87 10.52 0.38
C LEU A 36 16.19 10.70 1.74
N GLN A 37 16.41 9.79 2.71
CA GLN A 37 15.88 9.88 4.05
C GLN A 37 16.29 11.17 4.75
N LYS A 38 17.56 11.57 4.61
CA LYS A 38 18.04 12.85 5.13
C LYS A 38 17.32 14.05 4.49
N ARG A 39 17.12 14.04 3.16
CA ARG A 39 16.40 15.09 2.43
C ARG A 39 14.91 15.12 2.79
N ALA A 40 14.31 13.98 3.04
CA ALA A 40 12.94 13.83 3.48
C ALA A 40 12.75 14.19 4.98
N GLY A 41 13.77 14.59 5.69
CA GLY A 41 13.68 14.95 7.12
C GLY A 41 13.30 13.78 8.03
N GLY A 42 13.64 12.54 7.63
CA GLY A 42 13.27 11.33 8.39
C GLY A 42 11.85 10.82 8.12
N LEU A 43 11.18 11.33 7.09
CA LEU A 43 9.79 10.97 6.79
C LEU A 43 9.62 9.69 5.96
N ILE A 44 10.67 9.10 5.38
CA ILE A 44 10.54 7.80 4.72
C ILE A 44 10.30 6.75 5.80
N LYS A 45 9.11 6.14 5.79
CA LYS A 45 8.66 5.14 6.77
C LYS A 45 8.64 3.74 6.20
N LEU A 46 8.52 3.63 4.89
CA LEU A 46 8.43 2.38 4.14
C LEU A 46 9.28 2.48 2.89
N VAL A 47 9.95 1.40 2.51
CA VAL A 47 10.73 1.28 1.26
C VAL A 47 10.33 0.00 0.57
N ASP A 48 9.93 0.11 -0.69
CA ASP A 48 9.52 -1.01 -1.52
C ASP A 48 10.72 -1.61 -2.24
N VAL A 49 10.83 -2.94 -2.18
CA VAL A 49 11.97 -3.69 -2.72
C VAL A 49 11.49 -4.95 -3.44
N ALA A 50 12.03 -5.20 -4.63
CA ALA A 50 11.92 -6.48 -5.32
C ALA A 50 13.12 -7.36 -4.93
N PRO A 51 12.95 -8.38 -4.09
CA PRO A 51 14.08 -9.10 -3.47
C PRO A 51 14.90 -9.93 -4.47
N GLU A 52 14.33 -10.31 -5.62
CA GLU A 52 15.00 -11.06 -6.67
C GLU A 52 16.02 -10.25 -7.46
N GLU A 53 15.98 -8.93 -7.38
CA GLU A 53 16.93 -8.08 -8.09
C GLU A 53 18.31 -8.09 -7.42
N PRO A 54 19.41 -8.04 -8.18
CA PRO A 54 20.76 -8.15 -7.62
C PRO A 54 21.07 -7.13 -6.53
N GLY A 55 21.54 -7.59 -5.38
CA GLY A 55 21.91 -6.73 -4.23
C GLY A 55 20.75 -6.34 -3.32
N ASN A 56 19.50 -6.60 -3.72
CA ASN A 56 18.35 -6.14 -2.95
C ASN A 56 18.17 -6.91 -1.62
N LEU A 57 18.52 -8.20 -1.56
CA LEU A 57 18.54 -8.96 -0.29
C LEU A 57 19.57 -8.38 0.69
N ASP A 58 20.73 -7.94 0.21
CA ASP A 58 21.74 -7.32 1.08
C ASP A 58 21.28 -5.95 1.58
N PHE A 59 20.58 -5.18 0.74
CA PHE A 59 19.92 -3.93 1.16
C PHE A 59 18.91 -4.19 2.29
N ILE A 60 18.05 -5.21 2.16
CA ILE A 60 17.09 -5.58 3.21
C ILE A 60 17.82 -5.86 4.53
N LYS A 61 18.85 -6.72 4.52
CA LYS A 61 19.67 -7.04 5.71
C LYS A 61 20.31 -5.81 6.33
N GLU A 62 20.79 -4.86 5.50
CA GLU A 62 21.47 -3.66 5.98
C GLU A 62 20.50 -2.64 6.56
N CYS A 63 19.34 -2.42 5.91
CA CYS A 63 18.48 -1.26 6.17
C CYS A 63 17.22 -1.56 7.01
N HIS A 64 16.85 -2.83 7.27
CA HIS A 64 15.60 -3.19 7.96
C HIS A 64 15.44 -2.59 9.37
N ASN A 65 16.54 -2.23 10.04
CA ASN A 65 16.50 -1.54 11.34
C ASN A 65 16.40 0.00 11.22
N GLU A 66 16.59 0.56 10.02
CA GLU A 66 16.51 1.99 9.76
C GLU A 66 15.15 2.42 9.21
N VAL A 67 14.50 1.51 8.47
CA VAL A 67 13.22 1.75 7.81
C VAL A 67 12.48 0.42 7.64
N ARG A 68 11.17 0.46 7.61
CA ARG A 68 10.37 -0.72 7.28
C ARG A 68 10.57 -1.09 5.81
N ILE A 69 10.81 -2.37 5.54
CA ILE A 69 10.97 -2.89 4.18
C ILE A 69 9.71 -3.64 3.76
N SER A 70 9.20 -3.27 2.60
CA SER A 70 8.07 -3.92 1.95
C SER A 70 8.50 -4.64 0.67
N ILE A 71 7.96 -5.82 0.43
CA ILE A 71 8.11 -6.50 -0.86
C ILE A 71 7.04 -5.96 -1.80
N ALA A 72 7.46 -5.45 -2.96
CA ALA A 72 6.58 -4.84 -3.95
C ALA A 72 7.15 -4.93 -5.36
N HIS A 73 6.29 -4.79 -6.38
CA HIS A 73 6.71 -4.73 -7.79
C HIS A 73 7.77 -5.77 -8.14
N THR A 74 7.45 -7.04 -7.93
CA THR A 74 8.41 -8.14 -7.88
C THR A 74 8.00 -9.29 -8.78
N CYS A 75 8.98 -9.99 -9.34
CA CYS A 75 8.83 -11.30 -9.97
C CYS A 75 9.25 -12.45 -9.06
N THR A 76 9.51 -12.17 -7.78
CA THR A 76 10.09 -13.12 -6.84
C THR A 76 9.29 -14.41 -6.73
N ASP A 77 9.98 -15.52 -6.59
CA ASP A 77 9.39 -16.80 -6.22
C ASP A 77 9.19 -16.91 -4.69
N TYR A 78 8.69 -18.05 -4.25
CA TYR A 78 8.45 -18.33 -2.84
C TYR A 78 9.76 -18.34 -2.02
N ASP A 79 10.78 -19.07 -2.50
CA ASP A 79 12.02 -19.26 -1.75
C ASP A 79 12.80 -17.95 -1.58
N THR A 80 12.85 -17.13 -2.61
CA THR A 80 13.48 -15.80 -2.55
C THR A 80 12.69 -14.84 -1.65
N ALA A 81 11.35 -14.92 -1.68
CA ALA A 81 10.52 -14.13 -0.77
C ALA A 81 10.72 -14.53 0.71
N VAL A 82 10.85 -15.85 1.02
CA VAL A 82 11.20 -16.33 2.36
C VAL A 82 12.52 -15.73 2.80
N GLN A 83 13.57 -15.76 1.96
CA GLN A 83 14.86 -15.13 2.29
C GLN A 83 14.73 -13.63 2.58
N ALA A 84 13.84 -12.91 1.87
CA ALA A 84 13.62 -11.50 2.11
C ALA A 84 12.95 -11.24 3.46
N PHE A 85 11.95 -12.04 3.85
CA PHE A 85 11.33 -11.95 5.17
C PHE A 85 12.29 -12.32 6.29
N GLU A 86 13.07 -13.38 6.13
CA GLU A 86 14.14 -13.77 7.06
C GLU A 86 15.23 -12.68 7.17
N ALA A 87 15.47 -11.93 6.10
CA ALA A 87 16.42 -10.81 6.06
C ALA A 87 15.88 -9.55 6.75
N GLY A 88 14.58 -9.48 7.07
CA GLY A 88 13.97 -8.38 7.81
C GLY A 88 12.89 -7.59 7.07
N ALA A 89 12.44 -8.02 5.90
CA ALA A 89 11.20 -7.51 5.33
C ALA A 89 10.01 -7.93 6.20
N THR A 90 9.00 -7.07 6.37
CA THR A 90 7.86 -7.34 7.25
C THR A 90 6.53 -6.91 6.65
N HIS A 91 6.53 -6.49 5.39
CA HIS A 91 5.39 -5.85 4.76
C HIS A 91 5.28 -6.22 3.27
N MET A 92 4.07 -6.13 2.71
CA MET A 92 3.83 -6.21 1.26
C MET A 92 2.93 -5.07 0.81
N THR A 93 3.39 -4.30 -0.14
CA THR A 93 2.64 -3.18 -0.74
C THR A 93 1.63 -3.70 -1.76
N HIS A 94 0.43 -3.10 -1.79
CA HIS A 94 -0.69 -3.38 -2.71
C HIS A 94 -0.78 -4.85 -3.17
N LEU A 95 -0.96 -5.76 -2.21
CA LEU A 95 -0.98 -7.22 -2.40
C LEU A 95 -1.74 -7.63 -3.67
N TYR A 96 -1.24 -8.59 -4.42
CA TYR A 96 -1.67 -9.08 -5.74
C TYR A 96 -1.27 -8.21 -6.93
N ASN A 97 -1.05 -6.92 -6.75
CA ASN A 97 -0.71 -6.02 -7.84
C ASN A 97 0.80 -6.04 -8.12
N ALA A 98 1.17 -6.07 -9.39
CA ALA A 98 2.56 -6.12 -9.85
C ALA A 98 3.42 -7.21 -9.18
N MET A 99 2.85 -8.40 -8.90
CA MET A 99 3.54 -9.55 -8.34
C MET A 99 2.99 -10.88 -8.89
N PRO A 100 3.69 -12.04 -8.68
CA PRO A 100 3.15 -13.34 -9.02
C PRO A 100 1.94 -13.72 -8.15
N GLY A 101 0.93 -14.35 -8.77
CA GLY A 101 -0.22 -14.88 -8.06
C GLY A 101 0.06 -16.24 -7.40
N ILE A 102 -0.88 -16.71 -6.57
CA ILE A 102 -0.81 -18.00 -5.89
C ILE A 102 -1.15 -19.12 -6.87
N THR A 103 -0.26 -20.10 -7.03
CA THR A 103 -0.58 -21.37 -7.69
C THR A 103 -0.12 -22.55 -6.83
N HIS A 104 -0.68 -23.75 -7.09
CA HIS A 104 -0.42 -24.94 -6.26
C HIS A 104 1.01 -25.52 -6.39
N ARG A 105 1.80 -25.07 -7.38
CA ARG A 105 3.20 -25.47 -7.58
C ARG A 105 4.18 -24.30 -7.56
N ALA A 106 3.67 -23.07 -7.60
CA ALA A 106 4.44 -21.85 -7.43
C ALA A 106 3.61 -20.90 -6.52
N PRO A 107 3.73 -21.06 -5.19
CA PRO A 107 2.91 -20.32 -4.23
C PRO A 107 3.24 -18.81 -4.21
N GLY A 108 4.45 -18.44 -4.60
CA GLY A 108 4.89 -17.07 -4.76
C GLY A 108 5.05 -16.31 -3.44
N PRO A 109 5.28 -14.99 -3.53
CA PRO A 109 5.58 -14.18 -2.36
C PRO A 109 4.41 -14.03 -1.37
N ILE A 110 3.19 -14.21 -1.84
CA ILE A 110 1.98 -14.04 -1.02
C ILE A 110 1.89 -15.10 0.08
N ILE A 111 2.22 -16.36 -0.24
CA ILE A 111 2.24 -17.43 0.76
C ILE A 111 3.44 -17.26 1.70
N ALA A 112 4.60 -16.85 1.19
CA ALA A 112 5.74 -16.53 2.03
C ALA A 112 5.41 -15.43 3.05
N ALA A 113 4.71 -14.36 2.62
CA ALA A 113 4.24 -13.29 3.50
C ALA A 113 3.31 -13.80 4.60
N LEU A 114 2.36 -14.66 4.25
CA LEU A 114 1.43 -15.26 5.19
C LEU A 114 2.16 -16.07 6.27
N GLU A 115 3.08 -16.93 5.87
CA GLU A 115 3.82 -17.80 6.79
C GLU A 115 4.78 -17.05 7.71
N HIS A 116 5.23 -15.85 7.31
CA HIS A 116 6.09 -14.98 8.12
C HIS A 116 5.31 -13.91 8.90
N GLY A 117 3.95 -13.93 8.86
CA GLY A 117 3.13 -12.96 9.57
C GLY A 117 3.33 -11.52 9.12
N ALA A 118 3.64 -11.32 7.83
CA ALA A 118 3.81 -9.98 7.28
C ALA A 118 2.49 -9.21 7.27
N GLU A 119 2.58 -7.89 7.41
CA GLU A 119 1.45 -7.00 7.13
C GLU A 119 1.30 -6.83 5.61
N VAL A 120 0.06 -6.71 5.14
CA VAL A 120 -0.25 -6.63 3.71
C VAL A 120 -1.20 -5.48 3.41
N GLU A 121 -0.93 -4.74 2.36
CA GLU A 121 -1.81 -3.67 1.89
C GLU A 121 -2.84 -4.16 0.88
N LEU A 122 -4.07 -3.66 0.96
CA LEU A 122 -5.15 -3.95 0.02
C LEU A 122 -5.79 -2.69 -0.53
N ILE A 123 -5.98 -2.64 -1.84
CA ILE A 123 -6.77 -1.62 -2.53
C ILE A 123 -8.18 -2.17 -2.75
N THR A 124 -9.17 -1.66 -2.02
CA THR A 124 -10.56 -2.17 -2.05
C THR A 124 -11.51 -1.24 -2.83
N ASP A 125 -11.08 -0.83 -4.02
CA ASP A 125 -11.79 0.11 -4.89
C ASP A 125 -12.73 -0.55 -5.91
N ASN A 126 -12.87 -1.89 -5.91
CA ASN A 126 -13.58 -2.70 -6.92
C ASN A 126 -12.94 -2.71 -8.32
N VAL A 127 -11.75 -2.13 -8.48
CA VAL A 127 -11.00 -2.10 -9.75
C VAL A 127 -9.79 -3.02 -9.68
N HIS A 128 -8.99 -2.88 -8.60
CA HIS A 128 -7.72 -3.60 -8.45
C HIS A 128 -7.91 -5.05 -8.01
N ILE A 129 -8.84 -5.31 -7.11
CA ILE A 129 -8.97 -6.63 -6.47
C ILE A 129 -10.44 -7.08 -6.49
N HIS A 130 -10.67 -8.33 -6.92
CA HIS A 130 -11.99 -8.93 -6.87
C HIS A 130 -12.46 -9.11 -5.40
N PRO A 131 -13.73 -8.81 -5.06
CA PRO A 131 -14.24 -8.91 -3.68
C PRO A 131 -13.99 -10.26 -2.97
N ALA A 132 -13.99 -11.37 -3.71
CA ALA A 132 -13.68 -12.68 -3.15
C ALA A 132 -12.22 -12.77 -2.65
N MET A 133 -11.28 -12.10 -3.33
CA MET A 133 -9.86 -12.07 -2.91
C MET A 133 -9.66 -11.16 -1.70
N VAL A 134 -10.43 -10.07 -1.60
CA VAL A 134 -10.43 -9.24 -0.38
C VAL A 134 -10.87 -10.08 0.84
N ARG A 135 -12.00 -10.79 0.73
CA ARG A 135 -12.46 -11.70 1.81
C ARG A 135 -11.45 -12.80 2.12
N PHE A 136 -10.86 -13.40 1.09
CA PHE A 136 -9.83 -14.42 1.24
C PHE A 136 -8.66 -13.87 2.07
N THR A 137 -8.18 -12.67 1.76
CA THR A 137 -7.05 -12.05 2.47
C THR A 137 -7.40 -11.77 3.94
N PHE A 138 -8.55 -11.15 4.22
CA PHE A 138 -8.98 -10.91 5.61
C PHE A 138 -9.13 -12.21 6.41
N ASN A 139 -9.65 -13.28 5.78
CA ASN A 139 -9.81 -14.58 6.45
C ASN A 139 -8.48 -15.32 6.66
N THR A 140 -7.50 -15.11 5.80
CA THR A 140 -6.25 -15.87 5.81
C THR A 140 -5.16 -15.16 6.60
N PHE A 141 -4.95 -13.87 6.37
CA PHE A 141 -3.97 -13.07 7.11
C PHE A 141 -4.48 -12.60 8.48
N GLY A 142 -5.81 -12.53 8.65
CA GLY A 142 -6.42 -11.90 9.82
C GLY A 142 -6.50 -10.38 9.71
N ALA A 143 -7.53 -9.81 10.37
CA ALA A 143 -7.80 -8.37 10.26
C ALA A 143 -6.67 -7.48 10.80
N ASP A 144 -5.83 -8.00 11.70
CA ASP A 144 -4.75 -7.23 12.33
C ASP A 144 -3.51 -7.09 11.42
N HIS A 145 -3.40 -7.90 10.37
CA HIS A 145 -2.30 -7.88 9.40
C HIS A 145 -2.67 -7.19 8.08
N VAL A 146 -3.90 -6.71 7.94
CA VAL A 146 -4.34 -6.02 6.73
C VAL A 146 -4.34 -4.52 6.93
N CYS A 147 -3.69 -3.79 6.01
CA CYS A 147 -3.79 -2.34 5.88
C CYS A 147 -4.59 -2.00 4.62
N LEU A 148 -5.69 -1.25 4.74
CA LEU A 148 -6.35 -0.70 3.56
C LEU A 148 -5.60 0.53 3.08
N ILE A 149 -5.34 0.57 1.78
CA ILE A 149 -4.79 1.71 1.07
C ILE A 149 -5.69 2.08 -0.10
N ALA A 150 -5.56 3.28 -0.58
CA ALA A 150 -6.25 3.72 -1.80
C ALA A 150 -5.33 3.67 -3.02
N ASP A 151 -4.04 3.79 -2.84
CA ASP A 151 -3.07 3.97 -3.92
C ASP A 151 -3.51 5.11 -4.87
N SER A 152 -3.99 6.21 -4.27
CA SER A 152 -4.57 7.32 -5.01
C SER A 152 -3.51 8.09 -5.77
N MET A 153 -3.71 8.22 -7.10
CA MET A 153 -2.90 9.10 -7.92
C MET A 153 -3.40 10.55 -7.82
N MET A 154 -2.64 11.52 -8.35
CA MET A 154 -2.90 12.95 -8.21
C MET A 154 -4.27 13.42 -8.73
N ALA A 155 -4.94 12.64 -9.55
CA ALA A 155 -6.27 12.97 -10.09
C ALA A 155 -7.42 12.47 -9.20
N CYS A 156 -7.16 11.86 -8.06
CA CYS A 156 -8.22 11.46 -7.14
C CYS A 156 -9.05 12.69 -6.71
N GLY A 157 -10.37 12.60 -6.91
CA GLY A 157 -11.29 13.71 -6.65
C GLY A 157 -11.36 14.77 -7.75
N LEU A 158 -10.65 14.62 -8.85
CA LEU A 158 -10.75 15.46 -10.03
C LEU A 158 -11.70 14.85 -11.08
N PRO A 159 -12.21 15.63 -12.07
CA PRO A 159 -13.05 15.11 -13.14
C PRO A 159 -12.33 14.07 -14.01
N ASP A 160 -13.11 13.25 -14.74
CA ASP A 160 -12.59 12.40 -15.80
C ASP A 160 -11.75 13.22 -16.79
N GLY A 161 -10.61 12.68 -17.24
CA GLY A 161 -9.72 13.40 -18.14
C GLY A 161 -8.32 12.80 -18.28
N GLN A 162 -7.44 13.60 -18.85
CA GLN A 162 -6.04 13.27 -19.06
C GLN A 162 -5.18 13.90 -17.95
N TYR A 163 -4.30 13.08 -17.37
CA TYR A 163 -3.40 13.46 -16.28
C TYR A 163 -2.01 12.89 -16.53
N SER A 164 -1.11 12.99 -15.57
CA SER A 164 0.19 12.33 -15.65
C SER A 164 0.57 11.67 -14.31
N LEU A 165 1.35 10.61 -14.39
CA LEU A 165 1.95 9.94 -13.25
C LEU A 165 3.40 9.56 -13.60
N GLY A 166 4.37 10.06 -12.83
CA GLY A 166 5.79 9.79 -13.10
C GLY A 166 6.26 10.16 -14.50
N GLY A 167 5.65 11.17 -15.14
CA GLY A 167 5.94 11.60 -16.52
C GLY A 167 5.19 10.82 -17.59
N GLN A 168 4.43 9.80 -17.24
CA GLN A 168 3.59 9.02 -18.17
C GLN A 168 2.17 9.58 -18.23
N ALA A 169 1.55 9.59 -19.42
CA ALA A 169 0.18 10.03 -19.61
C ALA A 169 -0.81 9.01 -19.03
N VAL A 170 -1.79 9.49 -18.25
CA VAL A 170 -2.83 8.70 -17.60
C VAL A 170 -4.20 9.19 -18.01
N THR A 171 -5.09 8.27 -18.35
CA THR A 171 -6.52 8.52 -18.59
C THR A 171 -7.32 8.10 -17.38
N VAL A 172 -8.10 9.02 -16.82
CA VAL A 172 -9.08 8.75 -15.74
C VAL A 172 -10.48 8.71 -16.33
N SER A 173 -11.20 7.62 -16.06
CA SER A 173 -12.61 7.43 -16.43
C SER A 173 -13.35 6.73 -15.30
N GLY A 174 -14.21 7.45 -14.60
CA GLY A 174 -14.86 6.98 -13.39
C GLY A 174 -13.84 6.54 -12.33
N PRO A 175 -13.96 5.32 -11.76
CA PRO A 175 -13.02 4.85 -10.73
C PRO A 175 -11.67 4.36 -11.30
N ARG A 176 -11.51 4.33 -12.62
CA ARG A 176 -10.32 3.76 -13.28
C ARG A 176 -9.35 4.86 -13.70
N ALA A 177 -8.07 4.66 -13.33
CA ALA A 177 -6.93 5.37 -13.91
C ALA A 177 -6.05 4.34 -14.64
N THR A 178 -5.71 4.60 -15.90
CA THR A 178 -4.87 3.69 -16.71
C THR A 178 -3.85 4.48 -17.51
N LEU A 179 -2.73 3.85 -17.83
CA LEU A 179 -1.78 4.45 -18.78
C LEU A 179 -2.47 4.67 -20.12
N THR A 180 -2.36 5.87 -20.67
CA THR A 180 -3.04 6.24 -21.93
C THR A 180 -2.57 5.39 -23.09
N GLU A 181 -1.26 5.13 -23.18
CA GLU A 181 -0.67 4.31 -24.25
C GLU A 181 -0.83 2.80 -24.00
N HIS A 182 -1.11 2.40 -22.74
CA HIS A 182 -1.29 1.01 -22.34
C HIS A 182 -2.56 0.86 -21.47
N PRO A 183 -3.77 0.94 -22.06
CA PRO A 183 -5.04 0.97 -21.30
C PRO A 183 -5.33 -0.28 -20.45
N GLY A 184 -4.56 -1.36 -20.65
CA GLY A 184 -4.58 -2.55 -19.80
C GLY A 184 -3.83 -2.41 -18.47
N THR A 185 -2.98 -1.38 -18.34
CA THR A 185 -2.19 -1.14 -17.14
C THR A 185 -2.88 -0.10 -16.25
N ILE A 186 -3.25 -0.51 -15.06
CA ILE A 186 -3.82 0.37 -14.03
C ILE A 186 -2.69 1.28 -13.51
N ALA A 187 -2.99 2.56 -13.29
CA ALA A 187 -2.02 3.59 -12.91
C ALA A 187 -2.44 4.25 -11.58
N GLY A 188 -2.32 3.52 -10.49
CA GLY A 188 -2.87 3.88 -9.20
C GLY A 188 -4.41 3.95 -9.22
N SER A 189 -5.03 4.54 -8.23
CA SER A 189 -6.48 4.68 -8.17
C SER A 189 -6.96 6.14 -8.27
N ALA A 190 -8.23 6.32 -8.69
CA ALA A 190 -8.94 7.58 -8.58
C ALA A 190 -9.89 7.61 -7.35
N THR A 191 -9.70 6.68 -6.41
CA THR A 191 -10.57 6.46 -5.24
C THR A 191 -9.87 6.90 -3.96
N CYS A 192 -10.57 7.55 -3.04
CA CYS A 192 -9.99 7.89 -1.73
C CYS A 192 -10.08 6.70 -0.74
N LEU A 193 -9.27 6.74 0.32
CA LEU A 193 -9.22 5.65 1.31
C LEU A 193 -10.57 5.41 2.00
N TYR A 194 -11.33 6.47 2.29
CA TYR A 194 -12.65 6.31 2.89
C TYR A 194 -13.60 5.50 2.01
N ASP A 195 -13.59 5.75 0.70
CA ASP A 195 -14.41 4.99 -0.25
C ASP A 195 -13.94 3.55 -0.39
N CYS A 196 -12.64 3.29 -0.33
CA CYS A 196 -12.09 1.92 -0.26
C CYS A 196 -12.63 1.19 0.97
N MET A 197 -12.55 1.79 2.16
CA MET A 197 -13.08 1.23 3.40
C MET A 197 -14.60 1.01 3.33
N LYS A 198 -15.35 1.99 2.83
CA LYS A 198 -16.81 1.90 2.65
C LYS A 198 -17.20 0.74 1.72
N ARG A 199 -16.51 0.57 0.59
CA ARG A 199 -16.73 -0.55 -0.35
C ARG A 199 -16.37 -1.89 0.25
N ALA A 200 -15.27 -1.97 1.02
CA ALA A 200 -14.90 -3.20 1.73
C ALA A 200 -16.06 -3.67 2.62
N VAL A 201 -16.74 -2.77 3.32
CA VAL A 201 -17.88 -3.10 4.20
C VAL A 201 -19.15 -3.41 3.39
N LEU A 202 -19.58 -2.47 2.55
CA LEU A 202 -20.92 -2.53 1.93
C LEU A 202 -21.00 -3.47 0.73
N GLU A 203 -19.88 -3.68 0.01
CA GLU A 203 -19.87 -4.40 -1.26
C GLU A 203 -19.07 -5.70 -1.20
N MET A 204 -18.11 -5.80 -0.25
CA MET A 204 -17.21 -6.96 -0.15
C MET A 204 -17.46 -7.82 1.09
N ASN A 205 -18.42 -7.42 1.97
CA ASN A 205 -18.78 -8.12 3.21
C ASN A 205 -17.62 -8.25 4.22
N VAL A 206 -16.73 -7.26 4.29
CA VAL A 206 -15.75 -7.16 5.38
C VAL A 206 -16.46 -6.58 6.62
N PRO A 207 -16.30 -7.17 7.82
CA PRO A 207 -16.88 -6.59 9.03
C PRO A 207 -16.42 -5.15 9.25
N LEU A 208 -17.34 -4.25 9.63
CA LEU A 208 -17.06 -2.82 9.79
C LEU A 208 -15.86 -2.57 10.71
N GLU A 209 -15.79 -3.24 11.85
CA GLU A 209 -14.68 -3.08 12.80
C GLU A 209 -13.33 -3.47 12.18
N SER A 210 -13.31 -4.55 11.38
CA SER A 210 -12.10 -5.00 10.66
C SER A 210 -11.68 -4.00 9.59
N ALA A 211 -12.63 -3.48 8.82
CA ALA A 211 -12.34 -2.50 7.76
C ALA A 211 -11.85 -1.15 8.34
N VAL A 212 -12.47 -0.68 9.43
CA VAL A 212 -12.05 0.56 10.12
C VAL A 212 -10.66 0.37 10.73
N ARG A 213 -10.39 -0.76 11.38
CA ARG A 213 -9.07 -1.07 11.93
C ARG A 213 -8.01 -1.11 10.82
N ALA A 214 -8.30 -1.79 9.73
CA ALA A 214 -7.40 -1.89 8.58
C ALA A 214 -7.16 -0.53 7.86
N ALA A 215 -8.10 0.42 7.96
CA ALA A 215 -7.96 1.77 7.37
C ALA A 215 -7.35 2.81 8.33
N SER A 216 -7.14 2.48 9.61
CA SER A 216 -6.72 3.46 10.61
C SER A 216 -5.66 2.93 11.59
N GLU A 217 -6.00 1.98 12.45
CA GLU A 217 -5.12 1.51 13.52
C GLU A 217 -3.92 0.73 12.97
N ASN A 218 -4.16 -0.22 12.06
CA ASN A 218 -3.09 -1.04 11.50
C ASN A 218 -2.06 -0.20 10.73
N PRO A 219 -2.43 0.68 9.77
CA PRO A 219 -1.44 1.51 9.08
C PRO A 219 -0.72 2.48 10.03
N ALA A 220 -1.37 2.97 11.09
CA ALA A 220 -0.69 3.79 12.09
C ALA A 220 0.37 3.00 12.86
N LYS A 221 0.08 1.77 13.25
CA LYS A 221 1.05 0.85 13.88
C LYS A 221 2.17 0.50 12.91
N SER A 222 1.81 0.20 11.67
CA SER A 222 2.72 -0.19 10.61
C SER A 222 3.88 0.79 10.43
N ILE A 223 3.61 2.09 10.50
CA ILE A 223 4.62 3.14 10.32
C ILE A 223 5.04 3.82 11.64
N GLY A 224 4.62 3.28 12.79
CA GLY A 224 5.07 3.73 14.12
C GLY A 224 4.54 5.09 14.54
N ILE A 225 3.30 5.45 14.17
CA ILE A 225 2.64 6.71 14.57
C ILE A 225 1.39 6.48 15.45
N ASP A 226 1.19 5.26 15.92
CA ASP A 226 0.02 4.86 16.70
C ASP A 226 -0.06 5.47 18.11
N ASN A 227 0.99 6.16 18.56
CA ASN A 227 0.93 6.98 19.77
C ASN A 227 -0.01 8.19 19.60
N ASP A 228 -0.10 8.75 18.39
CA ASP A 228 -0.85 9.98 18.10
C ASP A 228 -2.06 9.72 17.17
N TYR A 229 -2.04 8.67 16.34
CA TYR A 229 -3.03 8.40 15.29
C TYR A 229 -3.63 7.01 15.39
N GLY A 230 -4.65 6.75 14.59
CA GLY A 230 -5.20 5.43 14.32
C GLY A 230 -6.32 4.98 15.25
N SER A 231 -6.50 5.59 16.43
CA SER A 231 -7.60 5.24 17.34
C SER A 231 -8.11 6.42 18.16
N LEU A 232 -9.33 6.28 18.68
CA LEU A 232 -9.97 7.24 19.58
C LEU A 232 -9.58 6.92 21.02
N ALA A 233 -8.47 7.46 21.51
CA ALA A 233 -8.00 7.31 22.86
C ALA A 233 -7.55 8.66 23.45
N ALA A 234 -7.61 8.81 24.76
CA ALA A 234 -7.15 10.02 25.44
C ALA A 234 -5.67 10.27 25.16
N GLY A 235 -5.33 11.51 24.82
CA GLY A 235 -3.96 11.94 24.48
C GLY A 235 -3.62 11.86 23.00
N ARG A 236 -4.43 11.21 22.16
CA ARG A 236 -4.25 11.13 20.70
C ARG A 236 -4.93 12.30 19.98
N TYR A 237 -4.55 12.55 18.73
CA TYR A 237 -5.22 13.57 17.95
C TYR A 237 -6.70 13.23 17.70
N GLY A 238 -7.56 14.23 17.88
CA GLY A 238 -8.99 14.13 17.61
C GLY A 238 -9.30 14.16 16.12
N ASN A 239 -8.81 13.18 15.37
CA ASN A 239 -9.13 12.97 13.97
C ASN A 239 -10.31 12.00 13.90
N VAL A 240 -11.52 12.50 13.61
CA VAL A 240 -12.76 11.74 13.71
C VAL A 240 -13.62 11.97 12.48
N ILE A 241 -14.15 10.88 11.94
CA ILE A 241 -15.20 10.91 10.92
C ILE A 241 -16.49 10.45 11.58
N LEU A 242 -17.54 11.25 11.49
CA LEU A 242 -18.90 10.85 11.84
C LEU A 242 -19.62 10.44 10.56
N ALA A 243 -20.18 9.25 10.56
CA ALA A 243 -20.93 8.71 9.44
C ALA A 243 -22.27 8.15 9.89
N ASP A 244 -23.25 8.09 8.98
CA ASP A 244 -24.51 7.40 9.18
C ASP A 244 -24.33 5.87 9.01
N LYS A 245 -25.44 5.12 9.10
CA LYS A 245 -25.44 3.65 8.98
C LYS A 245 -25.07 3.16 7.57
N GLU A 246 -25.28 3.98 6.58
CA GLU A 246 -24.92 3.77 5.18
C GLU A 246 -23.48 4.24 4.87
N LEU A 247 -22.73 4.62 5.93
CA LEU A 247 -21.37 5.15 5.85
C LEU A 247 -21.28 6.42 4.98
N ASN A 248 -22.30 7.29 5.02
CA ASN A 248 -22.21 8.62 4.44
C ASN A 248 -21.65 9.59 5.48
N ILE A 249 -20.64 10.37 5.10
CA ILE A 249 -19.98 11.31 6.00
C ILE A 249 -20.95 12.40 6.42
N GLN A 250 -21.09 12.62 7.73
CA GLN A 250 -21.89 13.68 8.33
C GLN A 250 -21.01 14.81 8.89
N ALA A 251 -19.81 14.50 9.33
CA ALA A 251 -18.83 15.47 9.77
C ALA A 251 -17.41 14.86 9.76
N VAL A 252 -16.43 15.71 9.56
CA VAL A 252 -15.00 15.37 9.68
C VAL A 252 -14.35 16.35 10.64
N TYR A 253 -13.62 15.80 11.60
CA TYR A 253 -12.80 16.56 12.54
C TYR A 253 -11.32 16.26 12.31
N GLN A 254 -10.50 17.28 12.27
CA GLN A 254 -9.05 17.18 12.22
C GLN A 254 -8.46 17.89 13.45
N LYS A 255 -7.74 17.14 14.27
CA LYS A 255 -7.17 17.64 15.53
C LYS A 255 -8.21 18.36 16.40
N GLY A 256 -9.43 17.81 16.46
CA GLY A 256 -10.55 18.35 17.21
C GLY A 256 -11.29 19.51 16.54
N THR A 257 -10.82 20.01 15.39
CA THR A 257 -11.51 21.06 14.64
C THR A 257 -12.37 20.46 13.54
N ARG A 258 -13.66 20.82 13.50
CA ARG A 258 -14.55 20.40 12.41
C ARG A 258 -14.14 21.09 11.11
N ILE A 259 -13.98 20.28 10.04
CA ILE A 259 -13.58 20.74 8.71
C ILE A 259 -14.65 20.49 7.64
N VAL A 260 -15.58 19.55 7.90
CA VAL A 260 -16.78 19.25 7.06
C VAL A 260 -18.00 19.10 7.95
#